data_cb5a9498057e952a834774b07467592a
#
_entry.id   cb5a9498057e952a834774b07467592a
#
_cell.length_a   1.000
_cell.length_b   1.000
_cell.length_c   1.000
_cell.angle_alpha   90.00
_cell.angle_beta   90.00
_cell.angle_gamma   90.00
#
_symmetry.space_group_name_H-M   'P 1'
#
loop_
_entity.id
_entity.type
_entity.pdbx_description
1 polymer ?
#
loop_
_entity_poly.entity_id
_entity_poly.type
_entity_poly.pdbx_seq_one_letter_code
_entity_poly.pdbx_strand_id
1 'polypeptide(L)'
;MQRWLPESVRQHIELDEDLLTQTACFLGLVHDLGKASTNFQGPIMAQLPEPRQCLEKYTTLSYREQNRKYSRHALASEAILRWLKCPNGLASVAGAHHGKPQTGKDVFDQLGDEEEEGSWESNYWPEGEQKFWESCWRELFDYALQESGFSSVDELPQLTIPAEILLAGLLIMA
;
A
#
# COMPACT_ATOMS: atom_id res chain seq x y z
N MET A 1 -4.78 15.58 26.04
CA MET A 1 -5.27 14.37 25.32
C MET A 1 -5.32 13.21 26.28
N GLN A 2 -6.42 12.45 26.34
CA GLN A 2 -6.47 11.24 27.20
C GLN A 2 -5.54 10.19 26.60
N ARG A 3 -4.59 9.70 27.40
CA ARG A 3 -3.69 8.60 26.99
C ARG A 3 -4.50 7.32 26.84
N TRP A 4 -4.75 6.92 25.61
CA TRP A 4 -5.56 5.74 25.29
C TRP A 4 -4.77 4.40 25.36
N LEU A 5 -3.42 4.47 25.30
CA LEU A 5 -2.57 3.31 25.45
C LEU A 5 -2.08 3.13 26.89
N PRO A 6 -2.18 1.91 27.46
CA PRO A 6 -1.55 1.57 28.73
C PRO A 6 -0.03 1.77 28.67
N GLU A 7 0.56 2.22 29.80
CA GLU A 7 2.01 2.43 29.90
C GLU A 7 2.82 1.16 29.57
N SER A 8 2.32 -0.01 29.98
CA SER A 8 2.95 -1.31 29.68
C SER A 8 3.04 -1.63 28.18
N VAL A 9 2.14 -1.12 27.36
CA VAL A 9 2.18 -1.28 25.90
C VAL A 9 3.10 -0.23 25.30
N ARG A 10 3.01 1.00 25.80
CA ARG A 10 3.75 2.16 25.31
C ARG A 10 5.27 1.97 25.35
N GLN A 11 5.79 1.34 26.41
CA GLN A 11 7.21 1.08 26.60
C GLN A 11 7.83 0.17 25.51
N HIS A 12 7.02 -0.58 24.79
CA HIS A 12 7.49 -1.52 23.76
C HIS A 12 7.31 -1.00 22.32
N ILE A 13 6.66 0.15 22.15
CA ILE A 13 6.37 0.69 20.81
C ILE A 13 7.55 1.47 20.26
N GLU A 14 8.35 2.09 21.16
CA GLU A 14 9.53 2.92 20.82
C GLU A 14 9.22 4.13 19.91
N LEU A 15 7.96 4.54 19.84
CA LEU A 15 7.49 5.75 19.17
C LEU A 15 6.87 6.67 20.22
N ASP A 16 7.17 7.96 20.16
CA ASP A 16 6.41 8.94 20.93
C ASP A 16 4.98 9.10 20.39
N GLU A 17 4.13 9.83 21.12
CA GLU A 17 2.70 9.91 20.81
C GLU A 17 2.43 10.68 19.51
N ASP A 18 3.25 11.67 19.17
CA ASP A 18 3.11 12.45 17.95
C ASP A 18 3.54 11.61 16.73
N LEU A 19 4.70 10.96 16.80
CA LEU A 19 5.20 10.08 15.74
C LEU A 19 4.29 8.87 15.52
N LEU A 20 3.73 8.29 16.59
CA LEU A 20 2.75 7.21 16.48
C LEU A 20 1.49 7.67 15.75
N THR A 21 1.01 8.89 16.08
CA THR A 21 -0.17 9.48 15.43
C THR A 21 0.08 9.77 13.95
N GLN A 22 1.22 10.37 13.62
CA GLN A 22 1.63 10.62 12.24
C GLN A 22 1.74 9.30 11.45
N THR A 23 2.38 8.29 12.05
CA THR A 23 2.53 6.96 11.44
C THR A 23 1.19 6.28 11.19
N ALA A 24 0.26 6.35 12.14
CA ALA A 24 -1.09 5.79 11.97
C ALA A 24 -1.87 6.54 10.87
N CYS A 25 -1.73 7.87 10.78
CA CYS A 25 -2.31 8.68 9.72
C CYS A 25 -1.75 8.27 8.35
N PHE A 26 -0.42 8.18 8.23
CA PHE A 26 0.24 7.73 7.00
C PHE A 26 -0.27 6.34 6.56
N LEU A 27 -0.29 5.38 7.46
CA LEU A 27 -0.78 4.03 7.18
C LEU A 27 -2.25 4.03 6.73
N GLY A 28 -3.10 4.85 7.37
CA GLY A 28 -4.49 5.03 6.98
C GLY A 28 -4.66 5.56 5.55
N LEU A 29 -3.72 6.39 5.08
CA LEU A 29 -3.73 6.94 3.71
C LEU A 29 -3.21 5.94 2.66
N VAL A 30 -2.23 5.09 3.02
CA VAL A 30 -1.56 4.22 2.04
C VAL A 30 -2.00 2.76 2.06
N HIS A 31 -2.77 2.29 3.05
CA HIS A 31 -3.12 0.86 3.19
C HIS A 31 -3.81 0.29 1.93
N ASP A 32 -4.55 1.11 1.24
CA ASP A 32 -5.30 0.77 0.03
C ASP A 32 -4.62 1.18 -1.29
N LEU A 33 -3.33 1.55 -1.25
CA LEU A 33 -2.58 1.98 -2.43
C LEU A 33 -2.62 0.95 -3.59
N GLY A 34 -2.71 -0.34 -3.27
CA GLY A 34 -2.89 -1.42 -4.23
C GLY A 34 -4.18 -1.36 -5.05
N LYS A 35 -5.16 -0.53 -4.65
CA LYS A 35 -6.32 -0.23 -5.48
C LYS A 35 -5.98 0.61 -6.71
N ALA A 36 -4.85 1.30 -6.70
CA ALA A 36 -4.29 1.99 -7.87
C ALA A 36 -3.55 0.99 -8.78
N SER A 37 -4.26 0.05 -9.36
CA SER A 37 -3.76 -0.95 -10.31
C SER A 37 -4.86 -1.33 -11.32
N THR A 38 -4.48 -1.74 -12.51
CA THR A 38 -5.46 -2.13 -13.55
C THR A 38 -6.31 -3.33 -13.14
N ASN A 39 -5.71 -4.27 -12.41
CA ASN A 39 -6.40 -5.47 -11.92
C ASN A 39 -7.52 -5.14 -10.92
N PHE A 40 -7.39 -4.05 -10.16
CA PHE A 40 -8.42 -3.57 -9.25
C PHE A 40 -9.39 -2.61 -9.95
N GLN A 41 -8.90 -1.62 -10.70
CA GLN A 41 -9.71 -0.58 -11.32
C GLN A 41 -10.53 -1.11 -12.51
N GLY A 42 -9.97 -2.01 -13.33
CA GLY A 42 -10.63 -2.51 -14.53
C GLY A 42 -12.06 -3.04 -14.30
N PRO A 43 -12.28 -3.97 -13.35
CA PRO A 43 -13.62 -4.51 -13.06
C PRO A 43 -14.61 -3.47 -12.53
N ILE A 44 -14.12 -2.51 -11.72
CA ILE A 44 -14.97 -1.44 -11.16
C ILE A 44 -15.38 -0.50 -12.28
N MET A 45 -14.41 -0.04 -13.07
CA MET A 45 -14.65 0.90 -14.16
C MET A 45 -15.49 0.30 -15.29
N ALA A 46 -15.46 -1.04 -15.46
CA ALA A 46 -16.36 -1.71 -16.40
C ALA A 46 -17.85 -1.47 -16.10
N GLN A 47 -18.19 -1.16 -14.84
CA GLN A 47 -19.55 -0.89 -14.39
C GLN A 47 -19.87 0.61 -14.27
N LEU A 48 -18.87 1.49 -14.43
CA LEU A 48 -18.97 2.93 -14.23
C LEU A 48 -18.53 3.68 -15.50
N PRO A 49 -19.43 3.89 -16.48
CA PRO A 49 -19.06 4.41 -17.80
C PRO A 49 -18.43 5.82 -17.77
N GLU A 50 -18.90 6.74 -16.92
CA GLU A 50 -18.37 8.10 -16.87
C GLU A 50 -16.95 8.17 -16.28
N PRO A 51 -16.65 7.60 -15.07
CA PRO A 51 -15.29 7.50 -14.56
C PRO A 51 -14.35 6.74 -15.50
N ARG A 52 -14.83 5.67 -16.13
CA ARG A 52 -14.09 4.90 -17.12
C ARG A 52 -13.59 5.78 -18.27
N GLN A 53 -14.47 6.56 -18.89
CA GLN A 53 -14.11 7.45 -19.99
C GLN A 53 -13.06 8.50 -19.59
N CYS A 54 -13.03 8.91 -18.32
CA CYS A 54 -11.99 9.81 -17.82
C CYS A 54 -10.65 9.11 -17.72
N LEU A 55 -10.60 7.90 -17.18
CA LEU A 55 -9.37 7.12 -17.02
C LEU A 55 -8.82 6.62 -18.36
N GLU A 56 -9.67 6.20 -19.30
CA GLU A 56 -9.26 5.72 -20.63
C GLU A 56 -8.59 6.77 -21.51
N LYS A 57 -8.57 8.04 -21.08
CA LYS A 57 -7.76 9.10 -21.72
C LYS A 57 -6.26 8.95 -21.40
N TYR A 58 -5.92 8.25 -20.34
CA TYR A 58 -4.57 8.16 -19.79
C TYR A 58 -4.01 6.73 -19.76
N THR A 59 -4.88 5.73 -19.67
CA THR A 59 -4.48 4.32 -19.52
C THR A 59 -5.52 3.38 -20.11
N THR A 60 -5.09 2.22 -20.53
CA THR A 60 -5.95 1.12 -20.94
C THR A 60 -6.37 0.32 -19.70
N LEU A 61 -7.67 0.27 -19.41
CA LEU A 61 -8.19 -0.49 -18.27
C LEU A 61 -8.39 -1.98 -18.63
N SER A 62 -7.31 -2.63 -19.06
CA SER A 62 -7.31 -4.06 -19.33
C SER A 62 -7.04 -4.86 -18.05
N TYR A 63 -7.80 -5.92 -17.81
CA TYR A 63 -7.54 -6.84 -16.71
C TYR A 63 -7.83 -8.28 -17.12
N ARG A 64 -7.18 -9.24 -16.44
CA ARG A 64 -7.45 -10.66 -16.59
C ARG A 64 -8.10 -11.17 -15.32
N GLU A 65 -9.38 -11.50 -15.37
CA GLU A 65 -10.16 -11.93 -14.20
C GLU A 65 -9.51 -13.10 -13.44
N GLN A 66 -8.95 -14.04 -14.17
CA GLN A 66 -8.23 -15.19 -13.61
C GLN A 66 -6.99 -14.83 -12.78
N ASN A 67 -6.40 -13.65 -13.00
CA ASN A 67 -5.21 -13.19 -12.30
C ASN A 67 -5.52 -12.40 -11.04
N ARG A 68 -6.76 -11.93 -10.85
CA ARG A 68 -7.16 -11.07 -9.70
C ARG A 68 -6.81 -11.66 -8.33
N LYS A 69 -6.92 -12.99 -8.18
CA LYS A 69 -6.62 -13.68 -6.93
C LYS A 69 -5.14 -13.64 -6.54
N TYR A 70 -4.25 -13.40 -7.49
CA TYR A 70 -2.79 -13.39 -7.27
C TYR A 70 -2.25 -12.00 -6.86
N SER A 71 -3.00 -10.92 -7.17
CA SER A 71 -2.64 -9.56 -6.77
C SER A 71 -3.81 -8.88 -6.08
N ARG A 72 -4.23 -9.45 -4.93
CA ARG A 72 -5.23 -8.81 -4.08
C ARG A 72 -4.70 -7.45 -3.61
N HIS A 73 -5.57 -6.45 -3.50
CA HIS A 73 -5.14 -5.08 -3.24
C HIS A 73 -4.28 -4.92 -1.97
N ALA A 74 -4.52 -5.70 -0.92
CA ALA A 74 -3.67 -5.69 0.27
C ALA A 74 -2.23 -6.14 -0.03
N LEU A 75 -2.07 -7.24 -0.80
CA LEU A 75 -0.77 -7.69 -1.27
C LEU A 75 -0.13 -6.68 -2.23
N ALA A 76 -0.93 -6.12 -3.13
CA ALA A 76 -0.48 -5.08 -4.05
C ALA A 76 -0.04 -3.81 -3.30
N SER A 77 -0.75 -3.40 -2.23
CA SER A 77 -0.33 -2.27 -1.39
C SER A 77 1.05 -2.48 -0.79
N GLU A 78 1.31 -3.67 -0.21
CA GLU A 78 2.63 -3.99 0.34
C GLU A 78 3.72 -3.96 -0.74
N ALA A 79 3.46 -4.56 -1.90
CA ALA A 79 4.42 -4.60 -3.00
C ALA A 79 4.75 -3.19 -3.52
N ILE A 80 3.75 -2.35 -3.76
CA ILE A 80 3.93 -0.97 -4.21
C ILE A 80 4.69 -0.15 -3.16
N LEU A 81 4.34 -0.28 -1.87
CA LEU A 81 5.03 0.43 -0.80
C LEU A 81 6.51 0.03 -0.71
N ARG A 82 6.83 -1.26 -0.86
CA ARG A 82 8.23 -1.72 -0.91
C ARG A 82 8.97 -1.19 -2.15
N TRP A 83 8.29 -1.16 -3.29
CA TRP A 83 8.83 -0.57 -4.52
C TRP A 83 9.14 0.93 -4.33
N LEU A 84 8.29 1.67 -3.59
CA LEU A 84 8.49 3.07 -3.20
C LEU A 84 9.53 3.26 -2.08
N LYS A 85 10.20 2.20 -1.64
CA LYS A 85 11.21 2.19 -0.57
C LYS A 85 10.66 2.54 0.82
N CYS A 86 9.37 2.37 1.03
CA CYS A 86 8.76 2.44 2.35
C CYS A 86 9.41 1.39 3.29
N PRO A 87 9.65 1.70 4.57
CA PRO A 87 10.14 0.74 5.54
C PRO A 87 9.32 -0.54 5.57
N ASN A 88 9.99 -1.69 5.60
CA ASN A 88 9.35 -3.00 5.48
C ASN A 88 8.24 -3.25 6.51
N GLY A 89 8.43 -2.81 7.76
CA GLY A 89 7.41 -2.93 8.81
C GLY A 89 6.13 -2.18 8.47
N LEU A 90 6.24 -0.94 7.97
CA LEU A 90 5.08 -0.15 7.53
C LEU A 90 4.38 -0.78 6.32
N ALA A 91 5.15 -1.22 5.33
CA ALA A 91 4.59 -1.90 4.16
C ALA A 91 3.84 -3.19 4.56
N SER A 92 4.42 -3.99 5.47
CA SER A 92 3.78 -5.22 5.97
C SER A 92 2.51 -4.95 6.79
N VAL A 93 2.50 -3.87 7.59
CA VAL A 93 1.30 -3.43 8.31
C VAL A 93 0.18 -3.06 7.32
N ALA A 94 0.51 -2.28 6.29
CA ALA A 94 -0.45 -1.95 5.23
C ALA A 94 -0.94 -3.20 4.49
N GLY A 95 -0.05 -4.16 4.15
CA GLY A 95 -0.41 -5.43 3.52
C GLY A 95 -1.27 -6.35 4.40
N ALA A 96 -1.26 -6.15 5.71
CA ALA A 96 -2.01 -6.96 6.68
C ALA A 96 -3.40 -6.40 7.05
N HIS A 97 -3.86 -5.29 6.46
CA HIS A 97 -5.10 -4.60 6.88
C HIS A 97 -6.39 -5.45 6.78
N HIS A 98 -6.36 -6.56 6.08
CA HIS A 98 -7.43 -7.58 6.12
C HIS A 98 -7.19 -8.69 7.16
N GLY A 99 -6.32 -8.46 8.15
CA GLY A 99 -6.07 -9.37 9.26
C GLY A 99 -5.12 -10.53 8.95
N LYS A 100 -4.49 -10.55 7.78
CA LYS A 100 -3.52 -11.58 7.39
C LYS A 100 -2.28 -10.95 6.76
N PRO A 101 -1.11 -11.08 7.40
CA PRO A 101 0.17 -10.69 6.80
C PRO A 101 0.44 -11.45 5.49
N GLN A 102 1.10 -10.81 4.56
CA GLN A 102 1.54 -11.43 3.31
C GLN A 102 2.82 -12.22 3.53
N THR A 103 3.11 -13.20 2.68
CA THR A 103 4.41 -13.88 2.71
C THR A 103 5.43 -13.06 1.91
N GLY A 104 6.70 -13.08 2.34
CA GLY A 104 7.75 -12.35 1.63
C GLY A 104 7.89 -12.78 0.17
N LYS A 105 7.67 -14.08 -0.13
CA LYS A 105 7.66 -14.60 -1.50
C LYS A 105 6.51 -14.01 -2.30
N ASP A 106 5.28 -14.03 -1.78
CA ASP A 106 4.11 -13.52 -2.51
C ASP A 106 4.29 -12.03 -2.86
N VAL A 107 4.93 -11.25 -1.96
CA VAL A 107 5.21 -9.83 -2.19
C VAL A 107 6.29 -9.64 -3.25
N PHE A 108 7.38 -10.42 -3.18
CA PHE A 108 8.47 -10.36 -4.14
C PHE A 108 8.01 -10.70 -5.56
N ASP A 109 7.16 -11.72 -5.71
CA ASP A 109 6.61 -12.16 -7.00
C ASP A 109 5.69 -11.10 -7.67
N GLN A 110 5.31 -10.01 -6.96
CA GLN A 110 4.42 -8.99 -7.52
C GLN A 110 5.12 -8.02 -8.47
N LEU A 111 6.21 -7.42 -8.02
CA LEU A 111 6.96 -6.37 -8.70
C LEU A 111 8.46 -6.70 -8.62
N GLY A 112 8.82 -7.92 -8.98
CA GLY A 112 10.20 -8.41 -8.99
C GLY A 112 11.03 -7.84 -10.15
N ASP A 113 12.33 -8.12 -10.15
CA ASP A 113 13.22 -7.73 -11.25
C ASP A 113 12.79 -8.42 -12.56
N GLU A 114 12.88 -7.68 -13.67
CA GLU A 114 12.40 -8.05 -15.02
C GLU A 114 12.96 -9.38 -15.57
N GLU A 115 13.95 -9.99 -14.91
CA GLU A 115 14.63 -11.22 -15.37
C GLU A 115 14.03 -12.51 -14.80
N GLU A 116 13.07 -12.46 -13.87
CA GLU A 116 12.47 -13.68 -13.30
C GLU A 116 11.12 -14.00 -13.95
N GLU A 117 11.02 -15.20 -14.54
CA GLU A 117 9.75 -15.78 -14.98
C GLU A 117 8.78 -15.87 -13.78
N GLY A 118 7.71 -15.07 -13.80
CA GLY A 118 6.64 -15.16 -12.82
C GLY A 118 6.21 -13.85 -12.16
N SER A 119 6.71 -12.70 -12.63
CA SER A 119 6.22 -11.42 -12.11
C SER A 119 4.75 -11.20 -12.49
N TRP A 120 3.98 -10.60 -11.54
CA TRP A 120 2.57 -10.28 -11.74
C TRP A 120 2.37 -8.84 -12.20
N GLU A 121 3.38 -8.22 -12.82
CA GLU A 121 3.37 -6.82 -13.26
C GLU A 121 2.17 -6.48 -14.15
N SER A 122 1.77 -7.40 -15.03
CA SER A 122 0.58 -7.21 -15.88
C SER A 122 -0.74 -7.02 -15.11
N ASN A 123 -0.75 -7.24 -13.78
CA ASN A 123 -1.86 -6.93 -12.91
C ASN A 123 -1.86 -5.48 -12.45
N TYR A 124 -0.74 -4.78 -12.58
CA TYR A 124 -0.55 -3.41 -12.11
C TYR A 124 -0.72 -2.40 -13.22
N TRP A 125 -0.19 -2.71 -14.40
CA TRP A 125 -0.27 -1.85 -15.59
C TRP A 125 -0.37 -2.67 -16.89
N PRO A 126 -0.97 -2.08 -17.95
CA PRO A 126 -0.90 -2.63 -19.30
C PRO A 126 0.50 -2.48 -19.89
N GLU A 127 0.82 -3.27 -20.90
CA GLU A 127 2.08 -3.16 -21.62
C GLU A 127 2.32 -1.73 -22.14
N GLY A 128 3.49 -1.19 -21.83
CA GLY A 128 3.91 0.17 -22.22
C GLY A 128 3.36 1.31 -21.34
N GLU A 129 2.52 1.04 -20.36
CA GLU A 129 1.90 2.06 -19.50
C GLU A 129 2.45 2.13 -18.06
N GLN A 130 3.53 1.41 -17.79
CA GLN A 130 4.19 1.35 -16.48
C GLN A 130 4.40 2.75 -15.87
N LYS A 131 5.01 3.67 -16.62
CA LYS A 131 5.34 5.03 -16.12
C LYS A 131 4.13 5.82 -15.64
N PHE A 132 2.96 5.63 -16.25
CA PHE A 132 1.73 6.28 -15.82
C PHE A 132 1.33 5.80 -14.42
N TRP A 133 1.27 4.48 -14.22
CA TRP A 133 0.86 3.91 -12.93
C TRP A 133 1.88 4.18 -11.84
N GLU A 134 3.17 4.11 -12.14
CA GLU A 134 4.24 4.49 -11.20
C GLU A 134 4.14 5.96 -10.77
N SER A 135 3.80 6.88 -11.70
CA SER A 135 3.60 8.28 -11.32
C SER A 135 2.38 8.46 -10.41
N CYS A 136 1.28 7.75 -10.66
CA CYS A 136 0.12 7.76 -9.78
C CYS A 136 0.47 7.27 -8.37
N TRP A 137 1.26 6.20 -8.25
CA TRP A 137 1.69 5.70 -6.94
C TRP A 137 2.57 6.69 -6.19
N ARG A 138 3.51 7.32 -6.89
CA ARG A 138 4.39 8.35 -6.30
C ARG A 138 3.58 9.55 -5.81
N GLU A 139 2.66 10.07 -6.62
CA GLU A 139 1.81 11.19 -6.23
C GLU A 139 0.94 10.88 -5.02
N LEU A 140 0.32 9.68 -4.97
CA LEU A 140 -0.48 9.25 -3.82
C LEU A 140 0.38 9.05 -2.57
N PHE A 141 1.58 8.52 -2.72
CA PHE A 141 2.52 8.31 -1.63
C PHE A 141 3.06 9.63 -1.08
N ASP A 142 3.47 10.54 -1.96
CA ASP A 142 3.94 11.87 -1.59
C ASP A 142 2.85 12.68 -0.89
N TYR A 143 1.61 12.59 -1.38
CA TYR A 143 0.45 13.16 -0.73
C TYR A 143 0.26 12.59 0.70
N ALA A 144 0.37 11.27 0.85
CA ALA A 144 0.23 10.63 2.16
C ALA A 144 1.34 11.06 3.13
N LEU A 145 2.59 11.19 2.68
CA LEU A 145 3.69 11.73 3.47
C LEU A 145 3.34 13.14 3.98
N GLN A 146 2.97 14.05 3.09
CA GLN A 146 2.67 15.44 3.43
C GLN A 146 1.50 15.56 4.42
N GLU A 147 0.39 14.88 4.16
CA GLU A 147 -0.80 14.92 5.03
C GLU A 147 -0.58 14.31 6.42
N SER A 148 0.37 13.37 6.53
CA SER A 148 0.76 12.79 7.81
C SER A 148 1.89 13.54 8.51
N GLY A 149 2.46 14.58 7.89
CA GLY A 149 3.49 15.45 8.47
C GLY A 149 4.93 14.96 8.25
N PHE A 150 5.16 14.02 7.31
CA PHE A 150 6.49 13.64 6.90
C PHE A 150 6.93 14.40 5.65
N SER A 151 8.19 14.82 5.58
CA SER A 151 8.75 15.55 4.44
C SER A 151 9.33 14.59 3.38
N SER A 152 9.68 13.37 3.77
CA SER A 152 10.25 12.36 2.89
C SER A 152 10.09 10.94 3.45
N VAL A 153 10.30 9.94 2.61
CA VAL A 153 10.31 8.52 3.00
C VAL A 153 11.36 8.20 4.06
N ASP A 154 12.45 8.93 4.09
CA ASP A 154 13.57 8.73 5.04
C ASP A 154 13.18 9.10 6.48
N GLU A 155 12.13 9.90 6.67
CA GLU A 155 11.60 10.26 7.98
C GLU A 155 10.64 9.21 8.56
N LEU A 156 10.19 8.26 7.74
CA LEU A 156 9.30 7.19 8.19
C LEU A 156 10.02 6.29 9.21
N PRO A 157 9.37 5.96 10.34
CA PRO A 157 10.01 5.18 11.39
C PRO A 157 10.20 3.70 10.99
N GLN A 158 11.27 3.12 11.51
CA GLN A 158 11.37 1.66 11.60
C GLN A 158 10.51 1.19 12.77
N LEU A 159 9.62 0.23 12.53
CA LEU A 159 8.72 -0.24 13.57
C LEU A 159 9.34 -1.40 14.36
N THR A 160 9.06 -1.41 15.66
CA THR A 160 9.21 -2.63 16.47
C THR A 160 8.03 -3.57 16.23
N ILE A 161 8.19 -4.87 16.47
CA ILE A 161 7.10 -5.85 16.33
C ILE A 161 5.84 -5.45 17.14
N PRO A 162 5.94 -4.97 18.40
CA PRO A 162 4.78 -4.47 19.13
C PRO A 162 4.09 -3.28 18.44
N ALA A 163 4.85 -2.36 17.82
CA ALA A 163 4.28 -1.25 17.07
C ALA A 163 3.55 -1.73 15.81
N GLU A 164 4.12 -2.68 15.06
CA GLU A 164 3.47 -3.30 13.89
C GLU A 164 2.14 -3.95 14.26
N ILE A 165 2.10 -4.73 15.35
CA ILE A 165 0.87 -5.40 15.81
C ILE A 165 -0.20 -4.38 16.20
N LEU A 166 0.18 -3.32 16.93
CA LEU A 166 -0.75 -2.26 17.32
C LEU A 166 -1.32 -1.55 16.09
N LEU A 167 -0.46 -1.11 15.18
CA LEU A 167 -0.87 -0.36 14.00
C LEU A 167 -1.69 -1.22 13.04
N ALA A 168 -1.33 -2.50 12.86
CA ALA A 168 -2.16 -3.43 12.09
C ALA A 168 -3.54 -3.61 12.73
N GLY A 169 -3.63 -3.74 14.06
CA GLY A 169 -4.90 -3.79 14.76
C GLY A 169 -5.76 -2.53 14.57
N LEU A 170 -5.15 -1.35 14.56
CA LEU A 170 -5.85 -0.08 14.29
C LEU A 170 -6.39 -0.03 12.86
N LEU A 171 -5.61 -0.44 11.86
CA LEU A 171 -6.06 -0.47 10.46
C LEU A 171 -7.21 -1.46 10.21
N ILE A 172 -7.24 -2.59 10.89
CA ILE A 172 -8.33 -3.58 10.76
C ILE A 172 -9.64 -3.03 11.32
N MET A 173 -9.57 -2.12 12.30
CA MET A 173 -10.75 -1.53 12.95
C MET A 173 -11.26 -0.26 12.27
N ALA A 174 -10.47 0.34 11.36
CA ALA A 174 -10.81 1.56 10.66
C ALA A 174 -11.66 1.28 9.41
#